data_df3925ee6d6d8ff000c1a200dc9cad1f
#
_entry.id   df3925ee6d6d8ff000c1a200dc9cad1f
#
_cell.length_a   1.000
_cell.length_b   1.000
_cell.length_c   1.000
_cell.angle_alpha   90.00
_cell.angle_beta   90.00
_cell.angle_gamma   90.00
#
_symmetry.space_group_name_H-M   'P 1'
#
loop_
_entity.id
_entity.type
_entity.pdbx_description
1 polymer ?
#
loop_
_entity_poly.entity_id
_entity_poly.type
_entity_poly.pdbx_seq_one_letter_code
_entity_poly.pdbx_strand_id
1 'polypeptide(L)'
;MADKKSIRFYNDKEVRAVWSDSESKWFFSAIDVVRAINNEPDYVKAGNYWRWLKRKLSTEGIEVVSTAHDFKFEAPDGKQRKADVLDADGVHILAKHYPNSRANDFLDWFVYSDNTIDGQSRKKAYDLFESGLFNTLEPGSIKCLQQIHSYIFGGLYDFAGQIRTKNISKGGFTFANALHFSVILPTIENMPETTFDEIVSKYVEMNVAHPFMEGNGRSTRIWLDLIFKRALKKCIDWSKIDKNDYLQAMRKSPLDDSDIRCLLRNALTDKINDHELFMKGIDYSYYYEQPD
;
A
#
# COMPACT_ATOMS: atom_id res chain seq x y z
N MET A 1 -12.39 19.01 -4.40
CA MET A 1 -11.19 18.12 -4.31
C MET A 1 -11.71 16.70 -4.34
N ALA A 2 -10.98 15.77 -4.95
CA ALA A 2 -11.37 14.37 -4.90
C ALA A 2 -11.14 13.84 -3.47
N ASP A 3 -12.10 13.06 -2.95
CA ASP A 3 -11.97 12.46 -1.63
C ASP A 3 -10.70 11.59 -1.59
N LYS A 4 -9.86 11.77 -0.57
CA LYS A 4 -8.71 10.89 -0.37
C LYS A 4 -9.25 9.54 0.08
N LYS A 5 -8.85 8.46 -0.59
CA LYS A 5 -9.26 7.10 -0.27
C LYS A 5 -8.06 6.27 0.12
N SER A 6 -8.23 5.37 1.08
CA SER A 6 -7.21 4.46 1.57
C SER A 6 -7.79 3.06 1.76
N ILE A 7 -6.94 2.05 1.63
CA ILE A 7 -7.28 0.66 1.91
C ILE A 7 -6.27 0.14 2.92
N ARG A 8 -6.74 -0.27 4.09
CA ARG A 8 -5.92 -0.95 5.10
C ARG A 8 -6.19 -2.45 5.04
N PHE A 9 -5.19 -3.24 5.32
CA PHE A 9 -5.33 -4.71 5.30
C PHE A 9 -5.19 -5.27 6.71
N TYR A 10 -6.18 -6.03 7.13
CA TYR A 10 -6.17 -6.82 8.35
C TYR A 10 -6.50 -8.27 8.00
N ASN A 11 -5.59 -9.21 8.28
CA ASN A 11 -5.72 -10.63 7.91
C ASN A 11 -6.19 -10.81 6.45
N ASP A 12 -5.49 -10.15 5.51
CA ASP A 12 -5.78 -10.15 4.07
C ASP A 12 -7.19 -9.62 3.69
N LYS A 13 -7.88 -8.96 4.61
CA LYS A 13 -9.16 -8.29 4.33
C LYS A 13 -8.97 -6.80 4.19
N GLU A 14 -9.45 -6.27 3.08
CA GLU A 14 -9.48 -4.82 2.83
C GLU A 14 -10.43 -4.13 3.80
N VAL A 15 -9.96 -3.07 4.44
CA VAL A 15 -10.74 -2.10 5.22
C VAL A 15 -10.63 -0.76 4.53
N ARG A 16 -11.60 -0.44 3.69
CA ARG A 16 -11.60 0.80 2.90
C ARG A 16 -11.97 2.00 3.75
N ALA A 17 -11.29 3.11 3.49
CA ALA A 17 -11.50 4.37 4.18
C ALA A 17 -11.58 5.54 3.20
N VAL A 18 -12.28 6.60 3.61
CA VAL A 18 -12.39 7.88 2.92
C VAL A 18 -12.02 8.99 3.90
N TRP A 19 -11.21 9.94 3.46
CA TRP A 19 -10.88 11.13 4.24
C TRP A 19 -11.93 12.21 4.05
N SER A 20 -12.38 12.79 5.15
CA SER A 20 -13.21 14.00 5.14
C SER A 20 -12.35 15.24 5.40
N ASP A 21 -12.20 16.11 4.40
CA ASP A 21 -11.48 17.37 4.56
C ASP A 21 -12.19 18.30 5.55
N SER A 22 -13.54 18.26 5.60
CA SER A 22 -14.33 19.11 6.50
C SER A 22 -14.18 18.74 7.97
N GLU A 23 -13.96 17.47 8.28
CA GLU A 23 -13.81 16.97 9.65
C GLU A 23 -12.37 16.62 10.00
N SER A 24 -11.46 16.66 9.02
CA SER A 24 -10.04 16.31 9.17
C SER A 24 -9.83 14.92 9.78
N LYS A 25 -10.64 13.92 9.35
CA LYS A 25 -10.55 12.55 9.84
C LYS A 25 -10.94 11.50 8.81
N TRP A 26 -10.49 10.28 9.04
CA TRP A 26 -10.83 9.11 8.23
C TRP A 26 -12.14 8.48 8.66
N PHE A 27 -12.92 8.03 7.66
CA PHE A 27 -14.13 7.24 7.83
C PHE A 27 -13.97 5.88 7.16
N PHE A 28 -14.23 4.82 7.90
CA PHE A 28 -14.01 3.44 7.50
C PHE A 28 -15.34 2.77 7.13
N SER A 29 -15.36 1.95 6.09
CA SER A 29 -16.52 1.16 5.71
C SER A 29 -16.90 0.19 6.82
N ALA A 30 -18.09 0.34 7.40
CA ALA A 30 -18.57 -0.50 8.50
C ALA A 30 -18.66 -1.99 8.11
N ILE A 31 -19.03 -2.28 6.87
CA ILE A 31 -19.09 -3.65 6.35
C ILE A 31 -17.69 -4.25 6.27
N ASP A 32 -16.69 -3.47 5.84
CA ASP A 32 -15.32 -3.96 5.75
C ASP A 32 -14.71 -4.23 7.13
N VAL A 33 -14.98 -3.36 8.12
CA VAL A 33 -14.59 -3.58 9.51
C VAL A 33 -15.16 -4.89 10.04
N VAL A 34 -16.45 -5.11 9.86
CA VAL A 34 -17.12 -6.36 10.27
C VAL A 34 -16.56 -7.58 9.54
N ARG A 35 -16.31 -7.44 8.25
CA ARG A 35 -15.72 -8.50 7.40
C ARG A 35 -14.33 -8.87 7.89
N ALA A 36 -13.51 -7.88 8.23
CA ALA A 36 -12.17 -8.08 8.76
C ALA A 36 -12.19 -8.76 10.14
N ILE A 37 -13.00 -8.28 11.09
CA ILE A 37 -13.13 -8.88 12.42
C ILE A 37 -13.58 -10.36 12.35
N ASN A 38 -14.58 -10.67 11.49
CA ASN A 38 -15.12 -12.02 11.38
C ASN A 38 -14.28 -12.94 10.48
N ASN A 39 -13.27 -12.41 9.80
CA ASN A 39 -12.54 -13.10 8.73
C ASN A 39 -13.49 -13.70 7.67
N GLU A 40 -14.57 -12.95 7.33
CA GLU A 40 -15.61 -13.42 6.41
C GLU A 40 -15.25 -13.05 4.97
N PRO A 41 -15.06 -14.02 4.06
CA PRO A 41 -14.77 -13.74 2.66
C PRO A 41 -15.96 -13.20 1.88
N ASP A 42 -17.18 -13.58 2.27
CA ASP A 42 -18.43 -13.22 1.57
C ASP A 42 -18.92 -11.84 2.02
N TYR A 43 -18.91 -10.89 1.09
CA TYR A 43 -19.34 -9.51 1.32
C TYR A 43 -20.84 -9.40 1.67
N VAL A 44 -21.67 -10.27 1.13
CA VAL A 44 -23.14 -10.27 1.40
C VAL A 44 -23.40 -10.74 2.83
N LYS A 45 -22.71 -11.79 3.28
CA LYS A 45 -22.79 -12.27 4.67
C LYS A 45 -22.32 -11.22 5.65
N ALA A 46 -21.19 -10.56 5.38
CA ALA A 46 -20.69 -9.47 6.21
C ALA A 46 -21.71 -8.32 6.29
N GLY A 47 -22.32 -7.94 5.17
CA GLY A 47 -23.37 -6.92 5.13
C GLY A 47 -24.64 -7.31 5.90
N ASN A 48 -25.02 -8.59 5.88
CA ASN A 48 -26.15 -9.11 6.68
C ASN A 48 -25.84 -9.04 8.17
N TYR A 49 -24.62 -9.45 8.55
CA TYR A 49 -24.15 -9.39 9.94
C TYR A 49 -24.07 -7.95 10.42
N TRP A 50 -23.55 -7.01 9.63
CA TRP A 50 -23.53 -5.60 9.94
C TRP A 50 -24.92 -5.04 10.23
N ARG A 51 -25.92 -5.34 9.38
CA ARG A 51 -27.31 -4.88 9.58
C ARG A 51 -27.92 -5.41 10.89
N TRP A 52 -27.65 -6.66 11.22
CA TRP A 52 -28.06 -7.24 12.51
C TRP A 52 -27.38 -6.54 13.68
N LEU A 53 -26.05 -6.39 13.63
CA LEU A 53 -25.26 -5.77 14.69
C LEU A 53 -25.66 -4.31 14.91
N LYS A 54 -25.83 -3.54 13.84
CA LYS A 54 -26.30 -2.14 13.90
C LYS A 54 -27.64 -2.02 14.62
N ARG A 55 -28.61 -2.91 14.33
CA ARG A 55 -29.91 -2.93 15.02
C ARG A 55 -29.74 -3.26 16.50
N LYS A 56 -28.92 -4.25 16.83
CA LYS A 56 -28.64 -4.64 18.22
C LYS A 56 -28.08 -3.46 19.01
N LEU A 57 -27.03 -2.81 18.51
CA LEU A 57 -26.39 -1.67 19.14
C LEU A 57 -27.37 -0.50 19.32
N SER A 58 -28.17 -0.20 18.30
CA SER A 58 -29.19 0.84 18.37
C SER A 58 -30.25 0.55 19.43
N THR A 59 -30.66 -0.72 19.63
CA THR A 59 -31.58 -1.14 20.69
C THR A 59 -30.97 -0.95 22.08
N GLU A 60 -29.66 -1.07 22.19
CA GLU A 60 -28.90 -0.85 23.43
C GLU A 60 -28.56 0.65 23.65
N GLY A 61 -29.04 1.54 22.78
CA GLY A 61 -28.76 2.98 22.84
C GLY A 61 -27.33 3.38 22.42
N ILE A 62 -26.63 2.48 21.70
CA ILE A 62 -25.26 2.69 21.25
C ILE A 62 -25.25 3.13 19.78
N GLU A 63 -24.86 4.36 19.53
CA GLU A 63 -24.64 4.87 18.18
C GLU A 63 -23.18 4.77 17.79
N VAL A 64 -22.89 4.03 16.71
CA VAL A 64 -21.52 3.83 16.19
C VAL A 64 -21.34 4.41 14.79
N VAL A 65 -22.44 4.71 14.10
CA VAL A 65 -22.41 5.12 12.69
C VAL A 65 -22.42 6.63 12.60
N SER A 66 -21.49 7.21 11.86
CA SER A 66 -21.61 8.61 11.43
C SER A 66 -22.70 8.69 10.36
N THR A 67 -23.85 9.27 10.72
CA THR A 67 -24.99 9.45 9.81
C THR A 67 -24.86 10.67 8.91
N ALA A 68 -23.84 11.49 9.12
CA ALA A 68 -23.68 12.78 8.46
C ALA A 68 -23.12 12.69 7.02
N HIS A 69 -22.64 11.51 6.58
CA HIS A 69 -21.87 11.41 5.33
C HIS A 69 -22.46 10.41 4.34
N ASP A 70 -22.59 10.87 3.11
CA ASP A 70 -22.99 10.08 1.92
C ASP A 70 -21.77 9.48 1.19
N PHE A 71 -20.84 8.89 1.91
CA PHE A 71 -19.68 8.25 1.28
C PHE A 71 -20.09 7.03 0.44
N LYS A 72 -19.45 6.93 -0.73
CA LYS A 72 -19.68 5.83 -1.65
C LYS A 72 -18.43 4.98 -1.78
N PHE A 73 -18.62 3.69 -1.71
CA PHE A 73 -17.57 2.70 -1.97
C PHE A 73 -17.95 1.83 -3.17
N GLU A 74 -16.94 1.36 -3.87
CA GLU A 74 -17.15 0.42 -4.95
C GLU A 74 -17.61 -0.92 -4.39
N ALA A 75 -18.73 -1.43 -4.91
CA ALA A 75 -19.26 -2.75 -4.57
C ALA A 75 -18.60 -3.83 -5.46
N PRO A 76 -18.69 -5.14 -5.11
CA PRO A 76 -18.10 -6.23 -5.88
C PRO A 76 -18.55 -6.29 -7.36
N ASP A 77 -19.67 -5.65 -7.69
CA ASP A 77 -20.20 -5.52 -9.07
C ASP A 77 -19.68 -4.26 -9.80
N GLY A 78 -18.69 -3.56 -9.24
CA GLY A 78 -18.06 -2.35 -9.79
C GLY A 78 -18.91 -1.07 -9.64
N LYS A 79 -20.09 -1.14 -9.00
CA LYS A 79 -20.96 0.04 -8.83
C LYS A 79 -20.65 0.78 -7.54
N GLN A 80 -20.66 2.11 -7.61
CA GLN A 80 -20.53 2.97 -6.44
C GLN A 80 -21.82 2.95 -5.62
N ARG A 81 -21.73 2.55 -4.35
CA ARG A 81 -22.89 2.49 -3.43
C ARG A 81 -22.61 3.23 -2.13
N LYS A 82 -23.62 3.90 -1.61
CA LYS A 82 -23.58 4.47 -0.26
C LYS A 82 -23.37 3.34 0.76
N ALA A 83 -22.51 3.59 1.75
CA ALA A 83 -22.24 2.66 2.83
C ALA A 83 -22.24 3.38 4.18
N ASP A 84 -22.63 2.65 5.21
CA ASP A 84 -22.42 3.09 6.58
C ASP A 84 -20.92 3.21 6.86
N VAL A 85 -20.51 4.28 7.50
CA VAL A 85 -19.13 4.56 7.85
C VAL A 85 -18.96 4.78 9.34
N LEU A 86 -17.75 4.46 9.82
CA LEU A 86 -17.32 4.63 11.20
C LEU A 86 -16.08 5.52 11.20
N ASP A 87 -16.03 6.52 12.04
CA ASP A 87 -14.76 7.17 12.36
C ASP A 87 -13.98 6.31 13.38
N ALA A 88 -12.80 6.77 13.80
CA ALA A 88 -11.97 6.02 14.73
C ALA A 88 -12.68 5.73 16.07
N ASP A 89 -13.46 6.66 16.57
CA ASP A 89 -14.24 6.48 17.81
C ASP A 89 -15.35 5.45 17.60
N GLY A 90 -16.06 5.51 16.47
CA GLY A 90 -17.08 4.54 16.08
C GLY A 90 -16.52 3.12 15.95
N VAL A 91 -15.32 2.95 15.38
CA VAL A 91 -14.61 1.66 15.33
C VAL A 91 -14.29 1.16 16.76
N HIS A 92 -13.84 2.06 17.62
CA HIS A 92 -13.52 1.74 19.04
C HIS A 92 -14.75 1.26 19.80
N ILE A 93 -15.86 2.00 19.68
CA ILE A 93 -17.13 1.65 20.32
C ILE A 93 -17.65 0.32 19.77
N LEU A 94 -17.62 0.14 18.44
CA LEU A 94 -18.03 -1.10 17.80
C LEU A 94 -17.25 -2.30 18.36
N ALA A 95 -15.92 -2.21 18.44
CA ALA A 95 -15.08 -3.30 18.91
C ALA A 95 -15.37 -3.68 20.37
N LYS A 96 -15.62 -2.70 21.25
CA LYS A 96 -15.98 -2.94 22.65
C LYS A 96 -17.30 -3.69 22.84
N HIS A 97 -18.26 -3.46 21.96
CA HIS A 97 -19.59 -4.08 22.01
C HIS A 97 -19.75 -5.26 21.04
N TYR A 98 -18.65 -5.66 20.41
CA TYR A 98 -18.67 -6.78 19.47
C TYR A 98 -18.85 -8.11 20.20
N PRO A 99 -19.73 -9.01 19.72
CA PRO A 99 -20.03 -10.27 20.41
C PRO A 99 -18.86 -11.28 20.45
N ASN A 100 -17.73 -10.97 19.82
CA ASN A 100 -16.62 -11.89 19.61
C ASN A 100 -15.30 -11.23 20.04
N SER A 101 -14.45 -11.96 20.77
CA SER A 101 -13.14 -11.50 21.24
C SER A 101 -12.15 -11.10 20.12
N ARG A 102 -12.36 -11.59 18.90
CA ARG A 102 -11.55 -11.19 17.72
C ARG A 102 -11.57 -9.68 17.44
N ALA A 103 -12.60 -8.98 17.92
CA ALA A 103 -12.67 -7.54 17.84
C ALA A 103 -11.57 -6.84 18.64
N ASN A 104 -11.05 -7.45 19.70
CA ASN A 104 -9.93 -6.89 20.47
C ASN A 104 -8.64 -6.88 19.64
N ASP A 105 -8.32 -7.99 18.96
CA ASP A 105 -7.14 -8.10 18.10
C ASP A 105 -7.22 -7.10 16.94
N PHE A 106 -8.43 -6.95 16.36
CA PHE A 106 -8.68 -5.95 15.34
C PHE A 106 -8.51 -4.53 15.89
N LEU A 107 -9.01 -4.25 17.08
CA LEU A 107 -8.90 -2.95 17.71
C LEU A 107 -7.44 -2.59 18.01
N ASP A 108 -6.67 -3.53 18.54
CA ASP A 108 -5.25 -3.35 18.79
C ASP A 108 -4.51 -3.03 17.49
N TRP A 109 -4.74 -3.80 16.44
CA TRP A 109 -4.19 -3.50 15.12
C TRP A 109 -4.64 -2.11 14.63
N PHE A 110 -5.92 -1.76 14.77
CA PHE A 110 -6.47 -0.51 14.28
C PHE A 110 -5.85 0.71 14.98
N VAL A 111 -5.72 0.66 16.31
CA VAL A 111 -5.17 1.74 17.13
C VAL A 111 -3.66 1.90 16.91
N TYR A 112 -2.93 0.79 16.86
CA TYR A 112 -1.47 0.83 16.81
C TYR A 112 -0.91 0.91 15.39
N SER A 113 -1.64 0.49 14.37
CA SER A 113 -1.14 0.43 12.98
C SER A 113 -0.61 1.77 12.46
N ASP A 114 -1.25 2.88 12.82
CA ASP A 114 -0.88 4.22 12.39
C ASP A 114 0.35 4.79 13.14
N ASN A 115 0.69 4.23 14.30
CA ASN A 115 1.82 4.63 15.13
C ASN A 115 3.08 3.81 14.85
N THR A 116 2.97 2.73 14.09
CA THR A 116 4.12 1.95 13.63
C THR A 116 4.95 2.72 12.60
N ILE A 117 6.19 2.30 12.39
CA ILE A 117 7.03 2.83 11.31
C ILE A 117 6.30 2.70 9.97
N ASP A 118 5.65 1.56 9.72
CA ASP A 118 4.87 1.32 8.50
C ASP A 118 3.69 2.29 8.36
N GLY A 119 2.93 2.52 9.43
CA GLY A 119 1.83 3.47 9.41
C GLY A 119 2.29 4.91 9.16
N GLN A 120 3.35 5.35 9.84
CA GLN A 120 3.90 6.69 9.69
C GLN A 120 4.53 6.89 8.30
N SER A 121 5.31 5.92 7.81
CA SER A 121 5.91 6.00 6.48
C SER A 121 4.87 5.94 5.37
N ARG A 122 3.76 5.19 5.56
CA ARG A 122 2.63 5.15 4.62
C ARG A 122 1.96 6.51 4.49
N LYS A 123 1.74 7.23 5.60
CA LYS A 123 1.21 8.62 5.57
C LYS A 123 2.11 9.53 4.74
N LYS A 124 3.43 9.46 4.95
CA LYS A 124 4.39 10.22 4.14
C LYS A 124 4.37 9.80 2.67
N ALA A 125 4.18 8.51 2.37
CA ALA A 125 4.07 8.04 0.99
C ALA A 125 2.82 8.59 0.26
N TYR A 126 1.69 8.77 0.97
CA TYR A 126 0.51 9.45 0.41
C TYR A 126 0.81 10.91 0.04
N ASP A 127 1.51 11.62 0.94
CA ASP A 127 1.83 13.02 0.75
C ASP A 127 2.81 13.26 -0.41
N LEU A 128 3.56 12.25 -0.85
CA LEU A 128 4.48 12.35 -1.99
C LEU A 128 3.81 12.87 -3.26
N PHE A 129 2.58 12.45 -3.54
CA PHE A 129 1.86 12.84 -4.76
C PHE A 129 1.59 14.36 -4.82
N GLU A 130 1.24 14.95 -3.67
CA GLU A 130 0.90 16.37 -3.55
C GLU A 130 2.10 17.26 -3.16
N SER A 131 3.19 16.64 -2.69
CA SER A 131 4.38 17.36 -2.17
C SER A 131 5.14 18.17 -3.23
N GLY A 132 4.88 17.91 -4.51
CA GLY A 132 5.67 18.46 -5.62
C GLY A 132 7.05 17.80 -5.81
N LEU A 133 7.44 16.88 -4.93
CA LEU A 133 8.76 16.21 -5.01
C LEU A 133 8.95 15.50 -6.35
N PHE A 134 7.91 14.84 -6.88
CA PHE A 134 7.99 14.13 -8.16
C PHE A 134 8.44 15.01 -9.32
N ASN A 135 8.19 16.32 -9.26
CA ASN A 135 8.60 17.26 -10.30
C ASN A 135 10.11 17.57 -10.26
N THR A 136 10.78 17.23 -9.16
CA THR A 136 12.22 17.50 -8.95
C THR A 136 13.08 16.25 -9.04
N LEU A 137 12.44 15.06 -9.11
CA LEU A 137 13.15 13.79 -9.22
C LEU A 137 13.56 13.50 -10.66
N GLU A 138 14.69 12.83 -10.79
CA GLU A 138 15.15 12.25 -12.06
C GLU A 138 14.85 10.75 -12.06
N PRO A 139 13.69 10.32 -12.63
CA PRO A 139 13.30 8.91 -12.60
C PRO A 139 14.38 8.02 -13.20
N GLY A 140 14.59 6.85 -12.60
CA GLY A 140 15.60 5.87 -13.04
C GLY A 140 16.98 6.08 -12.43
N SER A 141 17.28 7.25 -11.84
CA SER A 141 18.55 7.47 -11.14
C SER A 141 18.56 6.87 -9.73
N ILE A 142 19.76 6.53 -9.23
CA ILE A 142 19.97 6.12 -7.84
C ILE A 142 19.58 7.23 -6.88
N LYS A 143 19.92 8.47 -7.24
CA LYS A 143 19.56 9.64 -6.46
C LYS A 143 18.05 9.79 -6.29
N CYS A 144 17.27 9.53 -7.33
CA CYS A 144 15.81 9.52 -7.24
C CYS A 144 15.34 8.50 -6.20
N LEU A 145 15.84 7.27 -6.26
CA LEU A 145 15.48 6.21 -5.32
C LEU A 145 15.86 6.59 -3.87
N GLN A 146 17.05 7.19 -3.65
CA GLN A 146 17.48 7.69 -2.35
C GLN A 146 16.57 8.82 -1.83
N GLN A 147 16.13 9.73 -2.70
CA GLN A 147 15.25 10.84 -2.33
C GLN A 147 13.85 10.33 -1.94
N ILE A 148 13.30 9.37 -2.67
CA ILE A 148 12.04 8.70 -2.32
C ILE A 148 12.16 8.03 -0.94
N HIS A 149 13.21 7.22 -0.75
CA HIS A 149 13.44 6.52 0.51
C HIS A 149 13.64 7.51 1.68
N SER A 150 14.41 8.57 1.47
CA SER A 150 14.63 9.63 2.46
C SER A 150 13.32 10.32 2.84
N TYR A 151 12.45 10.61 1.88
CA TYR A 151 11.17 11.25 2.14
C TYR A 151 10.25 10.35 2.98
N ILE A 152 10.12 9.09 2.57
CA ILE A 152 9.20 8.14 3.21
C ILE A 152 9.65 7.80 4.63
N PHE A 153 10.95 7.57 4.84
CA PHE A 153 11.51 7.05 6.08
C PHE A 153 12.28 8.07 6.92
N GLY A 154 12.42 9.31 6.45
CA GLY A 154 13.10 10.39 7.19
C GLY A 154 12.47 10.61 8.58
N GLY A 155 13.30 10.61 9.63
CA GLY A 155 12.86 10.69 11.03
C GLY A 155 12.26 9.38 11.59
N LEU A 156 12.18 8.30 10.78
CA LEU A 156 11.73 6.98 11.21
C LEU A 156 12.89 5.98 11.27
N TYR A 157 13.85 6.12 10.35
CA TYR A 157 15.11 5.38 10.34
C TYR A 157 16.29 6.32 10.24
N ASP A 158 17.34 6.09 11.01
CA ASP A 158 18.58 6.88 10.97
C ASP A 158 19.30 6.75 9.62
N PHE A 159 19.06 5.65 8.90
CA PHE A 159 19.64 5.36 7.58
C PHE A 159 18.74 5.80 6.40
N ALA A 160 17.68 6.57 6.64
CA ALA A 160 16.77 6.99 5.57
C ALA A 160 17.53 7.69 4.42
N GLY A 161 17.36 7.16 3.20
CA GLY A 161 18.06 7.64 2.00
C GLY A 161 19.53 7.21 1.87
N GLN A 162 20.09 6.47 2.83
CA GLN A 162 21.49 6.05 2.82
C GLN A 162 21.64 4.65 2.23
N ILE A 163 22.55 4.50 1.28
CA ILE A 163 22.94 3.19 0.74
C ILE A 163 23.62 2.38 1.85
N ARG A 164 23.17 1.14 2.03
CA ARG A 164 23.73 0.24 3.05
C ARG A 164 25.19 -0.11 2.79
N THR A 165 25.92 -0.31 3.85
CA THR A 165 27.30 -0.80 3.83
C THR A 165 27.41 -2.25 4.36
N LYS A 166 26.30 -2.84 4.83
CA LYS A 166 26.25 -4.19 5.38
C LYS A 166 25.52 -5.12 4.40
N ASN A 167 25.91 -6.38 4.39
CA ASN A 167 25.18 -7.41 3.65
C ASN A 167 23.89 -7.77 4.39
N ILE A 168 22.84 -8.03 3.64
CA ILE A 168 21.52 -8.39 4.16
C ILE A 168 20.96 -9.60 3.40
N SER A 169 20.07 -10.35 4.05
CA SER A 169 19.34 -11.46 3.47
C SER A 169 17.92 -11.49 4.02
N LYS A 170 16.96 -11.98 3.23
CA LYS A 170 15.55 -12.11 3.63
C LYS A 170 14.99 -13.41 3.03
N GLY A 171 14.33 -14.23 3.85
CA GLY A 171 13.66 -15.45 3.38
C GLY A 171 14.60 -16.44 2.67
N GLY A 172 15.86 -16.56 3.11
CA GLY A 172 16.87 -17.44 2.50
C GLY A 172 17.55 -16.88 1.25
N PHE A 173 17.14 -15.72 0.75
CA PHE A 173 17.81 -15.03 -0.36
C PHE A 173 18.84 -14.03 0.16
N THR A 174 20.07 -14.07 -0.36
CA THR A 174 21.13 -13.11 -0.06
C THR A 174 21.20 -12.08 -1.19
N PHE A 175 20.98 -10.81 -0.84
CA PHE A 175 21.05 -9.71 -1.79
C PHE A 175 22.48 -9.37 -2.19
N ALA A 176 22.66 -8.51 -3.19
CA ALA A 176 23.97 -8.14 -3.69
C ALA A 176 24.92 -7.68 -2.56
N ASN A 177 26.20 -8.04 -2.67
CA ASN A 177 27.19 -7.66 -1.68
C ASN A 177 27.45 -6.14 -1.73
N ALA A 178 27.28 -5.49 -0.58
CA ALA A 178 27.43 -4.03 -0.44
C ALA A 178 28.83 -3.54 -0.85
N LEU A 179 29.86 -4.35 -0.75
CA LEU A 179 31.23 -4.01 -1.19
C LEU A 179 31.30 -3.66 -2.68
N HIS A 180 30.39 -4.15 -3.50
CA HIS A 180 30.37 -3.94 -4.95
C HIS A 180 29.39 -2.85 -5.40
N PHE A 181 28.73 -2.15 -4.48
CA PHE A 181 27.76 -1.11 -4.84
C PHE A 181 28.32 0.05 -5.64
N SER A 182 29.61 0.35 -5.49
CA SER A 182 30.30 1.35 -6.34
C SER A 182 30.32 1.00 -7.83
N VAL A 183 30.10 -0.28 -8.17
CA VAL A 183 29.99 -0.76 -9.55
C VAL A 183 28.56 -1.12 -9.89
N ILE A 184 27.87 -1.87 -9.02
CA ILE A 184 26.52 -2.40 -9.27
C ILE A 184 25.50 -1.25 -9.49
N LEU A 185 25.47 -0.27 -8.58
CA LEU A 185 24.45 0.79 -8.65
C LEU A 185 24.59 1.66 -9.90
N PRO A 186 25.80 2.15 -10.28
CA PRO A 186 25.97 2.84 -11.57
C PRO A 186 25.64 1.97 -12.77
N THR A 187 25.93 0.66 -12.73
CA THR A 187 25.55 -0.25 -13.82
C THR A 187 24.05 -0.31 -13.99
N ILE A 188 23.29 -0.47 -12.89
CA ILE A 188 21.82 -0.47 -12.93
C ILE A 188 21.30 0.91 -13.40
N GLU A 189 21.86 2.01 -12.90
CA GLU A 189 21.45 3.36 -13.30
C GLU A 189 21.54 3.57 -14.80
N ASN A 190 22.60 3.06 -15.43
CA ASN A 190 22.85 3.16 -16.87
C ASN A 190 22.12 2.12 -17.74
N MET A 191 21.33 1.21 -17.14
CA MET A 191 20.51 0.28 -17.95
C MET A 191 19.49 1.05 -18.79
N PRO A 192 19.17 0.58 -20.01
CA PRO A 192 18.16 1.19 -20.84
C PRO A 192 16.76 1.12 -20.20
N GLU A 193 15.91 2.09 -20.52
CA GLU A 193 14.56 2.23 -19.98
C GLU A 193 13.57 2.84 -20.98
N THR A 194 13.74 2.47 -22.26
CA THR A 194 12.90 2.95 -23.36
C THR A 194 11.70 2.03 -23.63
N THR A 195 11.82 0.77 -23.28
CA THR A 195 10.78 -0.25 -23.47
C THR A 195 10.31 -0.82 -22.12
N PHE A 196 9.13 -1.43 -22.13
CA PHE A 196 8.61 -2.14 -20.95
C PHE A 196 9.60 -3.18 -20.42
N ASP A 197 10.16 -3.98 -21.32
CA ASP A 197 11.03 -5.10 -20.94
C ASP A 197 12.37 -4.61 -20.35
N GLU A 198 12.93 -3.52 -20.87
CA GLU A 198 14.11 -2.87 -20.32
C GLU A 198 13.86 -2.31 -18.91
N ILE A 199 12.71 -1.65 -18.71
CA ILE A 199 12.33 -1.08 -17.41
C ILE A 199 12.15 -2.20 -16.37
N VAL A 200 11.51 -3.32 -16.74
CA VAL A 200 11.34 -4.45 -15.82
C VAL A 200 12.67 -5.10 -15.50
N SER A 201 13.58 -5.28 -16.49
CA SER A 201 14.94 -5.77 -16.22
C SER A 201 15.66 -4.88 -15.20
N LYS A 202 15.62 -3.57 -15.39
CA LYS A 202 16.22 -2.60 -14.47
C LYS A 202 15.61 -2.69 -13.07
N TYR A 203 14.30 -2.89 -12.96
CA TYR A 203 13.60 -3.08 -11.69
C TYR A 203 14.03 -4.36 -10.97
N VAL A 204 14.17 -5.48 -11.70
CA VAL A 204 14.63 -6.76 -11.17
C VAL A 204 16.05 -6.64 -10.61
N GLU A 205 16.96 -6.02 -11.36
CA GLU A 205 18.34 -5.78 -10.91
C GLU A 205 18.40 -4.89 -9.67
N MET A 206 17.55 -3.84 -9.59
CA MET A 206 17.45 -3.01 -8.39
C MET A 206 16.91 -3.78 -7.19
N ASN A 207 15.98 -4.71 -7.41
CA ASN A 207 15.49 -5.58 -6.34
C ASN A 207 16.58 -6.56 -5.85
N VAL A 208 17.43 -7.08 -6.75
CA VAL A 208 18.61 -7.91 -6.38
C VAL A 208 19.65 -7.09 -5.63
N ALA A 209 19.90 -5.85 -6.05
CA ALA A 209 20.78 -4.93 -5.35
C ALA A 209 20.31 -4.64 -3.93
N HIS A 210 19.03 -4.34 -3.74
CA HIS A 210 18.42 -4.06 -2.44
C HIS A 210 19.21 -3.03 -1.63
N PRO A 211 19.32 -1.78 -2.11
CA PRO A 211 20.37 -0.85 -1.67
C PRO A 211 20.19 -0.28 -0.26
N PHE A 212 19.05 -0.45 0.40
CA PHE A 212 18.81 0.05 1.75
C PHE A 212 18.74 -1.07 2.78
N MET A 213 18.90 -0.72 4.06
CA MET A 213 18.78 -1.69 5.16
C MET A 213 17.36 -2.21 5.33
N GLU A 214 16.34 -1.38 5.08
CA GLU A 214 14.91 -1.68 5.13
C GLU A 214 14.15 -0.76 4.15
N GLY A 215 12.90 -1.06 3.80
CA GLY A 215 12.05 -0.19 2.98
C GLY A 215 12.32 -0.23 1.48
N ASN A 216 13.14 -1.17 1.01
CA ASN A 216 13.50 -1.28 -0.42
C ASN A 216 12.27 -1.47 -1.29
N GLY A 217 11.43 -2.47 -1.02
CA GLY A 217 10.25 -2.76 -1.83
C GLY A 217 9.32 -1.56 -1.97
N ARG A 218 9.03 -0.87 -0.86
CA ARG A 218 8.16 0.32 -0.84
C ARG A 218 8.71 1.46 -1.69
N SER A 219 10.01 1.70 -1.61
CA SER A 219 10.67 2.76 -2.39
C SER A 219 10.85 2.41 -3.86
N THR A 220 11.25 1.15 -4.16
CA THR A 220 11.50 0.72 -5.55
C THR A 220 10.23 0.61 -6.38
N ARG A 221 9.07 0.30 -5.78
CA ARG A 221 7.79 0.31 -6.51
C ARG A 221 7.39 1.71 -6.96
N ILE A 222 7.58 2.73 -6.11
CA ILE A 222 7.36 4.14 -6.49
C ILE A 222 8.37 4.56 -7.57
N TRP A 223 9.64 4.20 -7.41
CA TRP A 223 10.68 4.49 -8.39
C TRP A 223 10.38 3.86 -9.75
N LEU A 224 9.90 2.61 -9.79
CA LEU A 224 9.44 1.93 -11.00
C LEU A 224 8.30 2.68 -11.69
N ASP A 225 7.28 3.10 -10.94
CA ASP A 225 6.16 3.87 -11.48
C ASP A 225 6.60 5.20 -12.09
N LEU A 226 7.59 5.87 -11.51
CA LEU A 226 8.15 7.10 -12.08
C LEU A 226 8.89 6.84 -13.39
N ILE A 227 9.61 5.72 -13.52
CA ILE A 227 10.26 5.33 -14.78
C ILE A 227 9.20 5.07 -15.86
N PHE A 228 8.18 4.27 -15.57
CA PHE A 228 7.08 4.01 -16.49
C PHE A 228 6.35 5.30 -16.91
N LYS A 229 6.10 6.21 -15.95
CA LYS A 229 5.50 7.52 -16.25
C LYS A 229 6.33 8.34 -17.23
N ARG A 230 7.63 8.42 -16.99
CA ARG A 230 8.54 9.18 -17.87
C ARG A 230 8.63 8.57 -19.26
N ALA A 231 8.94 7.27 -19.31
CA ALA A 231 9.29 6.59 -20.57
C ALA A 231 8.06 6.21 -21.41
N LEU A 232 7.02 5.66 -20.80
CA LEU A 232 5.91 5.03 -21.51
C LEU A 232 4.56 5.74 -21.31
N LYS A 233 4.50 6.79 -20.48
CA LYS A 233 3.23 7.42 -20.06
C LYS A 233 2.25 6.41 -19.46
N LYS A 234 2.76 5.48 -18.67
CA LYS A 234 2.03 4.43 -17.97
C LYS A 234 2.46 4.39 -16.51
N CYS A 235 1.67 3.72 -15.66
CA CYS A 235 2.03 3.32 -14.30
C CYS A 235 1.41 1.96 -13.99
N ILE A 236 1.71 1.40 -12.83
CA ILE A 236 1.20 0.10 -12.41
C ILE A 236 -0.05 0.29 -11.52
N ASP A 237 -1.12 -0.40 -11.85
CA ASP A 237 -2.26 -0.58 -10.94
C ASP A 237 -1.95 -1.76 -10.00
N TRP A 238 -1.25 -1.48 -8.91
CA TRP A 238 -0.82 -2.49 -7.94
C TRP A 238 -1.97 -3.29 -7.35
N SER A 239 -3.19 -2.76 -7.36
CA SER A 239 -4.37 -3.48 -6.86
C SER A 239 -4.80 -4.67 -7.73
N LYS A 240 -4.26 -4.80 -8.94
CA LYS A 240 -4.51 -5.93 -9.83
C LYS A 240 -3.52 -7.08 -9.65
N ILE A 241 -2.56 -6.92 -8.75
CA ILE A 241 -1.51 -7.91 -8.54
C ILE A 241 -1.72 -8.55 -7.17
N ASP A 242 -1.89 -9.87 -7.13
CA ASP A 242 -1.97 -10.61 -5.87
C ASP A 242 -0.64 -10.58 -5.12
N LYS A 243 -0.69 -10.49 -3.78
CA LYS A 243 0.49 -10.44 -2.91
C LYS A 243 1.40 -11.64 -3.11
N ASN A 244 0.83 -12.84 -3.07
CA ASN A 244 1.61 -14.08 -3.13
C ASN A 244 2.23 -14.27 -4.51
N ASP A 245 1.44 -14.00 -5.57
CA ASP A 245 1.94 -14.06 -6.94
C ASP A 245 3.10 -13.08 -7.14
N TYR A 246 2.97 -11.85 -6.63
CA TYR A 246 4.04 -10.85 -6.70
C TYR A 246 5.30 -11.29 -5.96
N LEU A 247 5.17 -11.75 -4.71
CA LEU A 247 6.32 -12.17 -3.91
C LEU A 247 7.01 -13.40 -4.49
N GLN A 248 6.26 -14.36 -5.04
CA GLN A 248 6.83 -15.52 -5.73
C GLN A 248 7.55 -15.11 -7.01
N ALA A 249 6.93 -14.27 -7.84
CA ALA A 249 7.52 -13.77 -9.07
C ALA A 249 8.82 -12.99 -8.79
N MET A 250 8.85 -12.16 -7.74
CA MET A 250 10.06 -11.42 -7.35
C MET A 250 11.18 -12.31 -6.80
N ARG A 251 10.84 -13.38 -6.08
CA ARG A 251 11.85 -14.38 -5.62
C ARG A 251 12.49 -15.13 -6.79
N LYS A 252 11.69 -15.44 -7.82
CA LYS A 252 12.12 -16.15 -9.01
C LYS A 252 12.88 -15.24 -9.99
N SER A 253 12.58 -13.96 -10.01
CA SER A 253 13.02 -13.01 -11.03
C SER A 253 14.52 -12.90 -11.27
N PRO A 254 15.45 -13.18 -10.31
CA PRO A 254 16.88 -13.19 -10.59
C PRO A 254 17.34 -14.31 -11.56
N LEU A 255 16.53 -15.35 -11.72
CA LEU A 255 16.80 -16.49 -12.62
C LEU A 255 15.84 -16.52 -13.81
N ASP A 256 14.58 -16.14 -13.59
CA ASP A 256 13.52 -16.11 -14.59
C ASP A 256 12.50 -15.03 -14.22
N ASP A 257 12.52 -13.94 -14.96
CA ASP A 257 11.69 -12.78 -14.73
C ASP A 257 10.36 -12.79 -15.52
N SER A 258 10.02 -13.91 -16.16
CA SER A 258 8.81 -14.05 -16.99
C SER A 258 7.53 -13.80 -16.22
N ASP A 259 7.43 -14.28 -14.98
CA ASP A 259 6.24 -14.14 -14.15
C ASP A 259 6.02 -12.67 -13.74
N ILE A 260 7.08 -11.99 -13.26
CA ILE A 260 6.95 -10.56 -12.88
C ILE A 260 6.66 -9.69 -14.09
N ARG A 261 7.21 -9.99 -15.27
CA ARG A 261 6.85 -9.30 -16.53
C ARG A 261 5.38 -9.46 -16.87
N CYS A 262 4.85 -10.67 -16.74
CA CYS A 262 3.43 -10.95 -16.98
C CYS A 262 2.54 -10.17 -16.02
N LEU A 263 2.81 -10.22 -14.73
CA LEU A 263 2.03 -9.50 -13.70
C LEU A 263 2.02 -7.99 -13.93
N LEU A 264 3.20 -7.39 -14.13
CA LEU A 264 3.33 -5.95 -14.34
C LEU A 264 2.67 -5.51 -15.66
N ARG A 265 2.80 -6.30 -16.74
CA ARG A 265 2.20 -5.99 -18.05
C ARG A 265 0.67 -5.96 -17.97
N ASN A 266 0.06 -6.91 -17.25
CA ASN A 266 -1.38 -6.99 -17.06
C ASN A 266 -1.94 -5.88 -16.15
N ALA A 267 -1.09 -5.31 -15.30
CA ALA A 267 -1.43 -4.22 -14.38
C ALA A 267 -1.12 -2.82 -14.94
N LEU A 268 -0.55 -2.70 -16.13
CA LEU A 268 -0.26 -1.38 -16.74
C LEU A 268 -1.55 -0.59 -16.98
N THR A 269 -1.49 0.71 -16.67
CA THR A 269 -2.56 1.67 -16.92
C THR A 269 -1.99 3.02 -17.38
N ASP A 270 -2.79 3.81 -18.06
CA ASP A 270 -2.48 5.19 -18.50
C ASP A 270 -2.98 6.28 -17.53
N LYS A 271 -3.54 5.88 -16.39
CA LYS A 271 -4.02 6.78 -15.34
C LYS A 271 -2.89 7.38 -14.48
N ILE A 272 -1.88 7.94 -15.14
CA ILE A 272 -0.61 8.39 -14.51
C ILE A 272 -0.74 9.54 -13.49
N ASN A 273 -1.85 10.30 -13.55
CA ASN A 273 -2.12 11.43 -12.65
C ASN A 273 -3.36 11.17 -11.77
N ASP A 274 -3.79 9.94 -11.64
CA ASP A 274 -4.92 9.55 -10.81
C ASP A 274 -4.44 9.41 -9.35
N HIS A 275 -4.86 10.33 -8.50
CA HIS A 275 -4.49 10.35 -7.07
C HIS A 275 -5.04 9.14 -6.32
N GLU A 276 -6.27 8.70 -6.63
CA GLU A 276 -6.88 7.52 -6.00
C GLU A 276 -6.08 6.25 -6.36
N LEU A 277 -5.68 6.11 -7.63
CA LEU A 277 -4.85 4.99 -8.07
C LEU A 277 -3.50 4.98 -7.35
N PHE A 278 -2.87 6.17 -7.20
CA PHE A 278 -1.61 6.28 -6.48
C PHE A 278 -1.74 5.88 -5.00
N MET A 279 -2.73 6.40 -4.29
CA MET A 279 -2.96 6.06 -2.88
C MET A 279 -3.24 4.56 -2.70
N LYS A 280 -4.08 4.00 -3.57
CA LYS A 280 -4.35 2.55 -3.60
C LYS A 280 -3.06 1.74 -3.85
N GLY A 281 -2.21 2.21 -4.77
CA GLY A 281 -0.91 1.61 -5.03
C GLY A 281 0.02 1.61 -3.81
N ILE A 282 0.04 2.70 -3.04
CA ILE A 282 0.76 2.76 -1.77
C ILE A 282 0.22 1.71 -0.78
N ASP A 283 -1.10 1.63 -0.61
CA ASP A 283 -1.72 0.66 0.31
C ASP A 283 -1.32 -0.78 -0.02
N TYR A 284 -1.41 -1.17 -1.29
CA TYR A 284 -0.97 -2.50 -1.76
C TYR A 284 0.53 -2.70 -1.59
N SER A 285 1.34 -1.67 -1.85
CA SER A 285 2.78 -1.72 -1.63
C SER A 285 3.15 -2.02 -0.17
N TYR A 286 2.42 -1.46 0.79
CA TYR A 286 2.59 -1.76 2.21
C TYR A 286 2.02 -3.13 2.59
N TYR A 287 0.92 -3.53 2.00
CA TYR A 287 0.34 -4.86 2.19
C TYR A 287 1.31 -5.98 1.79
N TYR A 288 2.05 -5.83 0.69
CA TYR A 288 3.04 -6.82 0.27
C TYR A 288 4.18 -7.05 1.28
N GLU A 289 4.45 -6.09 2.15
CA GLU A 289 5.49 -6.20 3.17
C GLU A 289 4.98 -6.78 4.50
N GLN A 290 3.67 -6.95 4.68
CA GLN A 290 3.12 -7.56 5.88
C GLN A 290 3.49 -9.05 5.93
N PRO A 291 3.87 -9.58 7.11
CA PRO A 291 4.09 -11.01 7.29
C PRO A 291 2.79 -11.80 7.02
N ASP A 292 2.96 -13.04 6.60
CA ASP A 292 1.86 -14.00 6.40
C ASP A 292 1.27 -14.44 7.75
#